data_bca4ceebf5e26ea953ad415f41598f4e
#
_entry.id   bca4ceebf5e26ea953ad415f41598f4e
#
_cell.length_a   1.000
_cell.length_b   1.000
_cell.length_c   1.000
_cell.angle_alpha   90.00
_cell.angle_beta   90.00
_cell.angle_gamma   90.00
#
_symmetry.space_group_name_H-M   'P 1'
#
loop_
_entity.id
_entity.type
_entity.pdbx_description
1 polymer ?
#
loop_
_entity_poly.entity_id
_entity_poly.type
_entity_poly.pdbx_seq_one_letter_code
_entity_poly.pdbx_strand_id
1 'polypeptide(L)'
;ENYAEWPEVYSADGGRYQMTVHYSFGKGRQLEIDVNGIVTKIDSLGEDDKHNQVTIPVDLKAGYNHIRMGNSYNWAPDIDCFTLTKGM
;
A
#
# COMPACT_ATOMS: atom_id res chain seq x y z
N GLU A 1 -3.59 -15.97 4.64
CA GLU A 1 -3.14 -14.73 4.04
C GLU A 1 -4.25 -13.72 3.97
N ASN A 2 -3.91 -12.48 4.15
CA ASN A 2 -4.87 -11.41 4.22
C ASN A 2 -4.48 -10.30 3.27
N TYR A 3 -5.27 -10.14 2.21
CA TYR A 3 -5.02 -9.12 1.22
C TYR A 3 -6.27 -8.30 0.97
N ALA A 4 -6.07 -7.01 0.74
CA ALA A 4 -7.09 -6.12 0.21
C ALA A 4 -6.68 -5.76 -1.21
N GLU A 5 -7.62 -5.69 -2.12
CA GLU A 5 -7.34 -5.42 -3.51
C GLU A 5 -8.16 -4.26 -4.05
N TRP A 6 -7.50 -3.47 -4.89
CA TRP A 6 -8.15 -2.39 -5.64
C TRP A 6 -7.79 -2.63 -7.11
N PRO A 7 -8.65 -3.34 -7.85
CA PRO A 7 -8.30 -3.78 -9.21
C PRO A 7 -8.35 -2.70 -10.27
N GLU A 8 -8.99 -1.57 -9.98
CA GLU A 8 -9.21 -0.54 -10.99
C GLU A 8 -8.90 0.84 -10.46
N VAL A 9 -7.61 1.07 -10.16
CA VAL A 9 -7.16 2.39 -9.73
C VAL A 9 -6.73 3.17 -10.98
N TYR A 10 -7.48 4.19 -11.30
CA TYR A 10 -7.29 4.93 -12.56
C TYR A 10 -6.28 6.06 -12.40
N SER A 11 -5.37 6.17 -13.36
CA SER A 11 -4.49 7.30 -13.50
C SER A 11 -4.53 7.76 -14.94
N ALA A 12 -4.86 9.04 -15.17
CA ALA A 12 -4.99 9.54 -16.54
C ALA A 12 -3.66 9.47 -17.29
N ASP A 13 -2.58 9.88 -16.64
CA ASP A 13 -1.30 10.02 -17.31
C ASP A 13 -0.25 9.02 -16.85
N GLY A 14 -0.47 8.33 -15.75
CA GLY A 14 0.57 7.49 -15.16
C GLY A 14 1.67 8.34 -14.54
N GLY A 15 2.76 7.69 -14.18
CA GLY A 15 3.94 8.35 -13.65
C GLY A 15 4.18 8.03 -12.19
N ARG A 16 5.06 8.81 -11.56
CA ARG A 16 5.45 8.59 -10.18
C ARG A 16 4.48 9.25 -9.22
N TYR A 17 4.02 8.47 -8.25
CA TYR A 17 3.11 8.94 -7.22
C TYR A 17 3.71 8.66 -5.85
N GLN A 18 3.26 9.42 -4.85
CA GLN A 18 3.49 9.08 -3.46
C GLN A 18 2.24 8.42 -2.94
N MET A 19 2.39 7.20 -2.44
CA MET A 19 1.26 6.47 -1.85
C MET A 19 1.40 6.52 -0.34
N THR A 20 0.37 7.03 0.34
CA THR A 20 0.33 7.03 1.79
C THR A 20 -0.73 6.03 2.23
N VAL A 21 -0.31 5.02 2.97
CA VAL A 21 -1.19 3.98 3.48
C VAL A 21 -1.48 4.29 4.94
N HIS A 22 -2.76 4.33 5.27
CA HIS A 22 -3.22 4.55 6.64
C HIS A 22 -3.63 3.20 7.23
N TYR A 23 -3.08 2.86 8.38
CA TYR A 23 -3.29 1.54 8.96
C TYR A 23 -3.30 1.60 10.48
N SER A 24 -3.79 0.52 11.09
CA SER A 24 -3.75 0.30 12.54
C SER A 24 -3.23 -1.10 12.80
N PHE A 25 -2.86 -1.37 14.05
CA PHE A 25 -2.43 -2.70 14.49
C PHE A 25 -1.26 -3.23 13.68
N GLY A 26 -0.30 -2.35 13.39
CA GLY A 26 0.84 -2.72 12.55
C GLY A 26 2.06 -3.22 13.31
N LYS A 27 2.07 -3.10 14.62
CA LYS A 27 3.28 -3.37 15.41
C LYS A 27 3.83 -4.76 15.16
N GLY A 28 5.07 -4.82 14.72
CA GLY A 28 5.74 -6.10 14.44
C GLY A 28 5.25 -6.82 13.21
N ARG A 29 4.37 -6.22 12.45
CA ARG A 29 3.82 -6.85 11.25
C ARG A 29 4.50 -6.31 10.01
N GLN A 30 4.42 -7.11 8.95
CA GLN A 30 4.96 -6.74 7.65
C GLN A 30 3.82 -6.39 6.72
N LEU A 31 4.03 -5.41 5.87
CA LEU A 31 3.08 -5.03 4.86
C LEU A 31 3.72 -5.20 3.49
N GLU A 32 3.03 -5.92 2.60
CA GLU A 32 3.42 -6.06 1.21
C GLU A 32 2.47 -5.25 0.36
N ILE A 33 3.02 -4.38 -0.46
CA ILE A 33 2.24 -3.53 -1.37
C ILE A 33 2.61 -3.91 -2.79
N ASP A 34 1.64 -4.43 -3.52
CA ASP A 34 1.82 -4.91 -4.89
C ASP A 34 1.13 -3.92 -5.82
N VAL A 35 1.90 -3.29 -6.68
CA VAL A 35 1.39 -2.36 -7.69
C VAL A 35 1.73 -2.93 -9.06
N ASN A 36 0.72 -3.45 -9.75
CA ASN A 36 0.89 -4.05 -11.08
C ASN A 36 1.96 -5.14 -11.12
N GLY A 37 2.07 -5.92 -10.04
CA GLY A 37 3.03 -7.01 -9.96
C GLY A 37 4.36 -6.64 -9.34
N ILE A 38 4.60 -5.38 -9.04
CA ILE A 38 5.85 -4.96 -8.40
C ILE A 38 5.57 -4.83 -6.90
N VAL A 39 6.26 -5.62 -6.11
CA VAL A 39 6.00 -5.74 -4.68
C VAL A 39 7.03 -4.95 -3.88
N THR A 40 6.52 -4.11 -2.98
CA THR A 40 7.34 -3.43 -1.98
C THR A 40 6.99 -4.01 -0.63
N LYS A 41 8.01 -4.43 0.11
CA LYS A 41 7.82 -4.98 1.46
C LYS A 41 8.27 -3.99 2.50
N ILE A 42 7.41 -3.77 3.48
CA ILE A 42 7.73 -2.89 4.60
C ILE A 42 7.75 -3.76 5.85
N ASP A 43 8.93 -3.92 6.41
CA ASP A 43 9.10 -4.75 7.61
C ASP A 43 8.92 -3.92 8.86
N SER A 44 8.52 -4.62 9.90
CA SER A 44 8.54 -4.05 11.25
C SER A 44 7.82 -2.73 11.34
N LEU A 45 6.58 -2.73 10.87
CA LEU A 45 5.74 -1.56 11.07
C LEU A 45 5.76 -1.22 12.55
N GLY A 46 6.17 -0.02 12.86
CA GLY A 46 6.28 0.41 14.23
C GLY A 46 4.93 0.68 14.83
N GLU A 47 4.92 1.14 16.02
CA GLU A 47 3.74 1.61 16.70
C GLU A 47 2.76 0.52 17.04
N ASP A 48 1.81 0.88 17.84
CA ASP A 48 0.87 -0.05 18.42
C ASP A 48 -0.48 0.00 17.70
N ASP A 49 -1.54 0.05 18.46
CA ASP A 49 -2.89 -0.05 17.95
C ASP A 49 -3.41 1.22 17.32
N LYS A 50 -2.63 2.28 17.38
CA LYS A 50 -3.12 3.58 16.94
C LYS A 50 -3.11 3.68 15.44
N HIS A 51 -3.79 4.69 14.94
CA HIS A 51 -3.75 5.03 13.53
C HIS A 51 -2.34 5.50 13.15
N ASN A 52 -1.82 4.89 12.12
CA ASN A 52 -0.48 5.18 11.62
C ASN A 52 -0.51 5.35 10.12
N GLN A 53 0.58 5.84 9.57
CA GLN A 53 0.71 5.96 8.12
C GLN A 53 2.13 5.70 7.68
N VAL A 54 2.26 5.25 6.44
CA VAL A 54 3.55 5.06 5.79
C VAL A 54 3.41 5.54 4.36
N THR A 55 4.44 6.23 3.86
CA THR A 55 4.43 6.76 2.50
C THR A 55 5.55 6.12 1.68
N ILE A 56 5.21 5.63 0.50
CA ILE A 56 6.19 5.05 -0.42
C ILE A 56 5.98 5.62 -1.81
N PRO A 57 7.05 5.67 -2.63
CA PRO A 57 6.88 6.02 -4.04
C PRO A 57 6.38 4.81 -4.81
N VAL A 58 5.47 5.04 -5.73
CA VAL A 58 4.96 3.99 -6.62
C VAL A 58 4.88 4.54 -8.04
N ASP A 59 4.98 3.64 -9.01
CA ASP A 59 4.83 4.01 -10.40
C ASP A 59 3.50 3.46 -10.91
N LEU A 60 2.68 4.33 -11.47
CA LEU A 60 1.42 3.94 -12.07
C LEU A 60 1.53 4.08 -13.59
N LYS A 61 0.79 3.23 -14.29
CA LYS A 61 0.67 3.36 -15.73
C LYS A 61 -0.59 4.18 -16.05
N ALA A 62 -0.63 4.75 -17.23
CA ALA A 62 -1.84 5.42 -17.67
C ALA A 62 -2.94 4.38 -17.83
N GLY A 63 -4.13 4.71 -17.36
CA GLY A 63 -5.25 3.78 -17.35
C GLY A 63 -5.44 3.14 -16.00
N TYR A 64 -5.87 1.89 -16.00
CA TYR A 64 -6.20 1.20 -14.77
C TYR A 64 -5.00 0.44 -14.22
N ASN A 65 -4.88 0.47 -12.90
CA ASN A 65 -3.80 -0.16 -12.17
C ASN A 65 -4.38 -1.10 -11.14
N HIS A 66 -3.68 -2.20 -10.90
CA HIS A 66 -4.07 -3.17 -9.88
C HIS A 66 -3.18 -2.98 -8.66
N ILE A 67 -3.79 -2.75 -7.52
CA ILE A 67 -3.07 -2.57 -6.26
C ILE A 67 -3.59 -3.59 -5.26
N ARG A 68 -2.66 -4.25 -4.58
CA ARG A 68 -3.00 -5.23 -3.56
C ARG A 68 -2.09 -5.02 -2.37
N MET A 69 -2.65 -5.10 -1.17
CA MET A 69 -1.90 -4.90 0.06
C MET A 69 -2.23 -6.00 1.05
N GLY A 70 -1.22 -6.49 1.75
CA GLY A 70 -1.44 -7.52 2.74
C GLY A 70 -0.15 -8.15 3.19
N ASN A 71 -0.25 -9.41 3.60
CA ASN A 71 0.90 -10.16 4.07
C ASN A 71 0.69 -11.62 3.73
N SER A 72 1.67 -12.22 3.08
CA SER A 72 1.59 -13.61 2.65
C SER A 72 1.95 -14.61 3.74
N TYR A 73 2.55 -14.17 4.82
CA TYR A 73 3.04 -15.09 5.85
C TYR A 73 2.29 -15.01 7.17
N ASN A 74 1.79 -13.84 7.52
CA ASN A 74 1.32 -13.61 8.86
C ASN A 74 0.17 -12.61 8.82
N TRP A 75 -0.24 -12.13 9.99
CA TRP A 75 -1.27 -11.13 10.06
C TRP A 75 -0.78 -9.81 9.45
N ALA A 76 -1.57 -9.26 8.56
CA ALA A 76 -1.32 -7.93 8.05
C ALA A 76 -1.89 -6.90 9.02
N PRO A 77 -1.43 -5.64 8.97
CA PRO A 77 -2.11 -4.59 9.70
C PRO A 77 -3.49 -4.35 9.12
N ASP A 78 -4.35 -3.70 9.88
CA ASP A 78 -5.65 -3.28 9.37
C ASP A 78 -5.45 -2.06 8.49
N ILE A 79 -5.79 -2.20 7.21
CA ILE A 79 -5.67 -1.11 6.26
C ILE A 79 -6.95 -0.29 6.27
N ASP A 80 -6.85 0.98 6.64
CA ASP A 80 -8.00 1.88 6.62
C ASP A 80 -8.24 2.41 5.21
N CYS A 81 -7.21 2.98 4.62
CA CYS A 81 -7.29 3.54 3.27
C CYS A 81 -5.89 3.88 2.80
N PHE A 82 -5.78 4.26 1.53
CA PHE A 82 -4.56 4.86 1.05
C PHE A 82 -4.90 6.05 0.17
N THR A 83 -3.94 6.95 0.03
CA THR A 83 -4.07 8.10 -0.86
C THR A 83 -2.92 8.10 -1.84
N LEU A 84 -3.16 8.67 -2.99
CA LEU A 84 -2.14 8.81 -4.04
C LEU A 84 -2.01 10.27 -4.40
N THR A 85 -0.79 10.78 -4.33
CA THR A 85 -0.49 12.15 -4.72
C THR A 85 0.54 12.10 -5.83
N LYS A 86 0.26 12.81 -6.93
CA LYS A 86 1.18 12.81 -8.04
C LYS A 86 2.53 13.35 -7.58
N GLY A 87 3.57 12.58 -7.83
CA GLY A 87 4.90 12.95 -7.42
C GLY A 87 5.51 13.98 -8.37
N MET A 88 6.62 14.53 -7.95
CA MET A 88 7.35 15.51 -8.76
C MET A 88 8.74 15.05 -9.06
#